data_ccc3cc5168ee4d5b16e098a074a4a8b0
#
_entry.id   ccc3cc5168ee4d5b16e098a074a4a8b0
#
_cell.length_a   1.000
_cell.length_b   1.000
_cell.length_c   1.000
_cell.angle_alpha   90.00
_cell.angle_beta   90.00
_cell.angle_gamma   90.00
#
_symmetry.space_group_name_H-M   'P 1'
#
loop_
_entity.id
_entity.type
_entity.pdbx_description
1 polymer ?
#
loop_
_entity_poly.entity_id
_entity_poly.type
_entity_poly.pdbx_seq_one_letter_code
_entity_poly.pdbx_strand_id
1 'polypeptide(L)'
;MGPPQAARAPRRGAQLVAAAMALAVVSGGIGGGVGVALDHQSPAVITALGSPTTQAQPVAATPGSIQQVAAKVLPSVVQIQVIMGSQGGEGSGVVLSRDGLLLTNNHVVESASGAGNGAITVTLQDGTSASASIVGRDPSADIAVIKMANQSTLIPIAIGSSANLAVGQNVVAVGSPLGLAGTVTSGIISALNRPVSTGGAASGQSSVLDAIQTDAAINPGNSGGALVNMNGQLIGINSAIASLGTSSSSGAQSGSIGLGFAIPIDQANRIDQELITQGTATQAVLGVSITATPAGALSTSTGAIIAAVSPGGPADKAGITAGSVVTRVDDRVIPDGDSLVAAIRSHAPGDTISLTVQDSTGGTHTVQVTLQGITVKAGK
;
A
#
# COMPACT_ATOMS: atom_id res chain seq x y z
N MET A 1 11.74 -78.27 -17.39
CA MET A 1 11.51 -76.82 -17.77
C MET A 1 12.41 -75.99 -16.90
N GLY A 2 13.54 -75.54 -17.45
CA GLY A 2 14.50 -74.69 -16.71
C GLY A 2 14.19 -73.22 -16.91
N PRO A 3 14.62 -72.30 -15.96
CA PRO A 3 14.34 -70.93 -16.06
C PRO A 3 15.17 -70.22 -17.16
N PRO A 4 14.65 -69.10 -17.76
CA PRO A 4 15.35 -68.44 -18.86
C PRO A 4 16.54 -67.63 -18.35
N GLN A 5 17.65 -67.76 -19.08
CA GLN A 5 18.87 -66.95 -18.86
C GLN A 5 18.67 -65.49 -19.25
N ALA A 6 19.01 -64.60 -18.33
CA ALA A 6 19.01 -63.14 -18.57
C ALA A 6 20.21 -62.80 -19.50
N ALA A 7 19.91 -62.09 -20.59
CA ALA A 7 20.88 -61.54 -21.53
C ALA A 7 21.69 -60.41 -20.91
N ARG A 8 23.04 -60.51 -21.02
CA ARG A 8 23.95 -59.40 -20.58
C ARG A 8 23.90 -58.23 -21.56
N ALA A 9 23.59 -57.03 -21.06
CA ALA A 9 23.64 -55.78 -21.80
C ALA A 9 25.08 -55.36 -22.17
N PRO A 10 25.32 -54.78 -23.35
CA PRO A 10 26.68 -54.49 -23.83
C PRO A 10 27.31 -53.28 -23.04
N ARG A 11 28.62 -53.49 -22.71
CA ARG A 11 29.48 -52.55 -21.95
C ARG A 11 29.86 -51.26 -22.72
N ARG A 12 28.97 -50.66 -23.49
CA ARG A 12 29.26 -49.43 -24.27
C ARG A 12 29.33 -48.15 -23.40
N GLY A 13 28.71 -48.10 -22.22
CA GLY A 13 28.73 -46.95 -21.33
C GLY A 13 30.10 -46.66 -20.68
N ALA A 14 30.86 -47.73 -20.33
CA ALA A 14 32.17 -47.58 -19.69
C ALA A 14 33.23 -46.99 -20.64
N GLN A 15 33.14 -47.28 -21.92
CA GLN A 15 34.08 -46.78 -22.94
C GLN A 15 33.85 -45.27 -23.24
N LEU A 16 32.61 -44.80 -23.18
CA LEU A 16 32.29 -43.38 -23.36
C LEU A 16 32.73 -42.52 -22.17
N VAL A 17 32.62 -43.03 -20.95
CA VAL A 17 33.10 -42.32 -19.74
C VAL A 17 34.63 -42.24 -19.73
N ALA A 18 35.34 -43.30 -20.14
CA ALA A 18 36.79 -43.28 -20.25
C ALA A 18 37.30 -42.31 -21.34
N ALA A 19 36.59 -42.21 -22.47
CA ALA A 19 36.92 -41.25 -23.53
C ALA A 19 36.67 -39.80 -23.10
N ALA A 20 35.59 -39.52 -22.35
CA ALA A 20 35.29 -38.19 -21.83
C ALA A 20 36.32 -37.74 -20.78
N MET A 21 36.76 -38.63 -19.89
CA MET A 21 37.82 -38.30 -18.92
C MET A 21 39.18 -38.07 -19.60
N ALA A 22 39.53 -38.84 -20.64
CA ALA A 22 40.77 -38.62 -21.40
C ALA A 22 40.77 -37.27 -22.12
N LEU A 23 39.62 -36.84 -22.67
CA LEU A 23 39.49 -35.54 -23.31
C LEU A 23 39.60 -34.37 -22.31
N ALA A 24 39.05 -34.51 -21.10
CA ALA A 24 39.16 -33.52 -20.05
C ALA A 24 40.60 -33.35 -19.54
N VAL A 25 41.38 -34.43 -19.42
CA VAL A 25 42.77 -34.36 -19.00
C VAL A 25 43.66 -33.74 -20.08
N VAL A 26 43.41 -34.03 -21.35
CA VAL A 26 44.18 -33.46 -22.47
C VAL A 26 43.87 -31.96 -22.62
N SER A 27 42.61 -31.56 -22.51
CA SER A 27 42.26 -30.12 -22.58
C SER A 27 42.75 -29.33 -21.36
N GLY A 28 42.73 -29.91 -20.17
CA GLY A 28 43.32 -29.33 -18.95
C GLY A 28 44.83 -29.22 -19.02
N GLY A 29 45.51 -30.24 -19.57
CA GLY A 29 46.96 -30.22 -19.74
C GLY A 29 47.47 -29.21 -20.76
N ILE A 30 46.78 -29.07 -21.90
CA ILE A 30 47.14 -28.04 -22.90
C ILE A 30 46.86 -26.63 -22.40
N GLY A 31 45.71 -26.42 -21.72
CA GLY A 31 45.37 -25.11 -21.13
C GLY A 31 46.34 -24.70 -20.02
N GLY A 32 46.74 -25.64 -19.14
CA GLY A 32 47.74 -25.40 -18.11
C GLY A 32 49.15 -25.14 -18.64
N GLY A 33 49.54 -25.91 -19.69
CA GLY A 33 50.87 -25.76 -20.32
C GLY A 33 51.03 -24.42 -21.05
N VAL A 34 50.00 -23.92 -21.72
CA VAL A 34 50.01 -22.61 -22.37
C VAL A 34 50.01 -21.49 -21.33
N GLY A 35 49.29 -21.64 -20.18
CA GLY A 35 49.31 -20.68 -19.10
C GLY A 35 50.71 -20.52 -18.49
N VAL A 36 51.42 -21.61 -18.22
CA VAL A 36 52.77 -21.58 -17.67
C VAL A 36 53.83 -21.07 -18.68
N ALA A 37 53.63 -21.35 -19.99
CA ALA A 37 54.57 -20.89 -21.03
C ALA A 37 54.47 -19.37 -21.31
N LEU A 38 53.27 -18.75 -21.04
CA LEU A 38 53.04 -17.31 -21.19
C LEU A 38 53.45 -16.50 -19.98
N ASP A 39 53.64 -17.14 -18.80
CA ASP A 39 53.97 -16.43 -17.53
C ASP A 39 55.42 -15.97 -17.46
N HIS A 40 56.30 -16.41 -18.36
CA HIS A 40 57.72 -15.99 -18.35
C HIS A 40 58.02 -14.68 -19.06
N GLN A 41 57.02 -13.97 -19.60
CA GLN A 41 57.30 -12.70 -20.32
C GLN A 41 56.47 -11.49 -19.94
N SER A 42 55.66 -11.52 -18.87
CA SER A 42 55.00 -10.30 -18.40
C SER A 42 54.53 -10.43 -16.93
N PRO A 43 55.18 -9.78 -15.99
CA PRO A 43 54.69 -9.74 -14.58
C PRO A 43 53.46 -8.81 -14.39
N ALA A 44 52.82 -8.37 -15.47
CA ALA A 44 51.76 -7.37 -15.39
C ALA A 44 50.30 -7.92 -15.42
N VAL A 45 50.11 -9.25 -15.61
CA VAL A 45 48.73 -9.77 -15.80
C VAL A 45 48.07 -10.28 -14.49
N ILE A 46 48.85 -10.51 -13.44
CA ILE A 46 48.28 -11.00 -12.15
C ILE A 46 47.80 -9.86 -11.24
N THR A 47 48.12 -8.61 -11.56
CA THR A 47 47.65 -7.43 -10.78
C THR A 47 46.20 -7.04 -11.12
N ALA A 48 45.58 -7.62 -12.13
CA ALA A 48 44.18 -7.33 -12.50
C ALA A 48 43.15 -8.12 -11.63
N LEU A 49 43.60 -9.13 -10.89
CA LEU A 49 42.82 -9.79 -9.83
C LEU A 49 43.27 -9.28 -8.47
N GLY A 50 43.51 -7.96 -8.37
CA GLY A 50 43.81 -7.29 -7.11
C GLY A 50 42.72 -7.60 -6.11
N SER A 51 43.17 -8.04 -4.93
CA SER A 51 42.34 -8.19 -3.73
C SER A 51 41.32 -7.06 -3.67
N PRO A 52 40.06 -7.31 -3.32
CA PRO A 52 39.08 -6.27 -3.11
C PRO A 52 39.43 -5.51 -1.81
N THR A 53 40.43 -4.65 -1.88
CA THR A 53 40.78 -3.69 -0.85
C THR A 53 40.31 -2.30 -1.28
N THR A 54 39.01 -2.23 -1.54
CA THR A 54 38.32 -0.96 -1.37
C THR A 54 37.12 -1.30 -0.54
N GLN A 55 37.18 -1.05 0.76
CA GLN A 55 35.95 -0.81 1.51
C GLN A 55 35.21 0.22 0.68
N ALA A 56 34.14 -0.22 0.01
CA ALA A 56 33.25 0.69 -0.68
C ALA A 56 32.76 1.68 0.37
N GLN A 57 33.33 2.88 0.37
CA GLN A 57 32.83 3.96 1.21
C GLN A 57 31.37 4.16 0.79
N PRO A 58 30.44 4.23 1.76
CA PRO A 58 29.06 4.56 1.45
C PRO A 58 29.05 5.83 0.60
N VAL A 59 28.55 5.75 -0.61
CA VAL A 59 28.40 6.93 -1.46
C VAL A 59 27.46 7.87 -0.73
N ALA A 60 27.93 9.07 -0.37
CA ALA A 60 27.12 10.06 0.30
C ALA A 60 25.91 10.35 -0.57
N ALA A 61 24.70 10.24 0.02
CA ALA A 61 23.47 10.48 -0.71
C ALA A 61 23.43 11.91 -1.26
N THR A 62 23.23 12.05 -2.55
CA THR A 62 23.06 13.38 -3.18
C THR A 62 21.83 14.07 -2.61
N PRO A 63 21.90 15.36 -2.23
CA PRO A 63 20.73 16.10 -1.77
C PRO A 63 19.56 15.99 -2.75
N GLY A 64 18.35 15.70 -2.24
CA GLY A 64 17.16 15.50 -3.05
C GLY A 64 17.06 14.15 -3.76
N SER A 65 17.99 13.21 -3.52
CA SER A 65 17.93 11.86 -4.09
C SER A 65 16.96 10.95 -3.32
N ILE A 66 16.43 9.93 -4.01
CA ILE A 66 15.61 8.88 -3.39
C ILE A 66 16.35 8.21 -2.23
N GLN A 67 17.67 8.01 -2.35
CA GLN A 67 18.51 7.45 -1.29
C GLN A 67 18.49 8.32 -0.02
N GLN A 68 18.54 9.65 -0.16
CA GLN A 68 18.46 10.56 0.99
C GLN A 68 17.08 10.52 1.64
N VAL A 69 16.00 10.52 0.81
CA VAL A 69 14.62 10.40 1.30
C VAL A 69 14.44 9.08 2.06
N ALA A 70 14.90 7.97 1.49
CA ALA A 70 14.84 6.65 2.11
C ALA A 70 15.56 6.63 3.47
N ALA A 71 16.80 7.11 3.55
CA ALA A 71 17.58 7.17 4.79
C ALA A 71 16.88 7.98 5.89
N LYS A 72 16.15 9.05 5.50
CA LYS A 72 15.40 9.89 6.43
C LYS A 72 14.12 9.21 6.93
N VAL A 73 13.42 8.46 6.06
CA VAL A 73 12.06 7.94 6.34
C VAL A 73 12.08 6.53 6.93
N LEU A 74 13.01 5.66 6.52
CA LEU A 74 13.09 4.27 6.98
C LEU A 74 13.03 4.10 8.50
N PRO A 75 13.70 4.92 9.33
CA PRO A 75 13.62 4.78 10.79
C PRO A 75 12.22 5.04 11.38
N SER A 76 11.33 5.66 10.61
CA SER A 76 9.95 5.98 11.00
C SER A 76 8.92 5.00 10.44
N VAL A 77 9.35 3.94 9.72
CA VAL A 77 8.45 2.92 9.15
C VAL A 77 8.77 1.58 9.80
N VAL A 78 7.73 0.89 10.26
CA VAL A 78 7.82 -0.35 11.02
C VAL A 78 7.07 -1.48 10.32
N GLN A 79 7.45 -2.73 10.61
CA GLN A 79 6.67 -3.89 10.27
C GLN A 79 5.60 -4.13 11.34
N ILE A 80 4.41 -4.54 10.89
CA ILE A 80 3.32 -4.99 11.75
C ILE A 80 2.99 -6.41 11.36
N GLN A 81 3.01 -7.32 12.34
CA GLN A 81 2.57 -8.70 12.20
C GLN A 81 1.38 -8.93 13.13
N VAL A 82 0.34 -9.56 12.60
CA VAL A 82 -0.83 -9.97 13.36
C VAL A 82 -0.95 -11.48 13.28
N ILE A 83 -1.05 -12.14 14.43
CA ILE A 83 -1.16 -13.60 14.53
C ILE A 83 -2.47 -13.94 15.23
N MET A 84 -3.32 -14.72 14.56
CA MET A 84 -4.58 -15.23 15.11
C MET A 84 -4.65 -16.75 14.85
N GLY A 85 -4.37 -17.55 15.87
CA GLY A 85 -4.29 -19.01 15.71
C GLY A 85 -3.21 -19.43 14.71
N SER A 86 -3.61 -20.10 13.62
CA SER A 86 -2.74 -20.51 12.53
C SER A 86 -2.72 -19.53 11.35
N GLN A 87 -3.50 -18.45 11.41
CA GLN A 87 -3.56 -17.40 10.40
C GLN A 87 -2.72 -16.21 10.84
N GLY A 88 -2.05 -15.58 9.90
CA GLY A 88 -1.26 -14.37 10.12
C GLY A 88 -1.49 -13.37 9.02
N GLY A 89 -1.41 -12.09 9.35
CA GLY A 89 -1.37 -10.98 8.44
C GLY A 89 -0.11 -10.15 8.67
N GLU A 90 0.36 -9.47 7.66
CA GLU A 90 1.46 -8.54 7.79
C GLU A 90 1.20 -7.25 7.02
N GLY A 91 1.82 -6.20 7.48
CA GLY A 91 1.80 -4.89 6.85
C GLY A 91 2.87 -4.00 7.45
N SER A 92 2.75 -2.74 7.16
CA SER A 92 3.63 -1.69 7.65
C SER A 92 2.87 -0.72 8.55
N GLY A 93 3.62 0.09 9.28
CA GLY A 93 3.10 1.20 10.07
C GLY A 93 4.06 2.38 10.03
N VAL A 94 3.53 3.54 10.34
CA VAL A 94 4.27 4.79 10.38
C VAL A 94 4.28 5.33 11.81
N VAL A 95 5.47 5.69 12.31
CA VAL A 95 5.63 6.23 13.68
C VAL A 95 5.08 7.64 13.74
N LEU A 96 4.06 7.87 14.58
CA LEU A 96 3.48 9.18 14.85
C LEU A 96 4.14 9.87 16.05
N SER A 97 4.55 9.10 17.07
CA SER A 97 5.09 9.67 18.31
C SER A 97 6.24 8.84 18.88
N ARG A 98 7.10 9.50 19.66
CA ARG A 98 8.26 8.86 20.29
C ARG A 98 7.88 7.77 21.29
N ASP A 99 6.72 7.86 21.87
CA ASP A 99 6.19 6.95 22.91
C ASP A 99 5.42 5.77 22.34
N GLY A 100 5.41 5.59 21.00
CA GLY A 100 4.95 4.36 20.35
C GLY A 100 3.57 4.42 19.70
N LEU A 101 2.98 5.60 19.44
CA LEU A 101 1.80 5.68 18.57
C LEU A 101 2.22 5.46 17.11
N LEU A 102 1.49 4.58 16.44
CA LEU A 102 1.72 4.18 15.06
C LEU A 102 0.43 4.28 14.26
N LEU A 103 0.54 4.80 13.05
CA LEU A 103 -0.54 4.85 12.06
C LEU A 103 -0.37 3.71 11.08
N THR A 104 -1.46 3.02 10.73
CA THR A 104 -1.48 1.92 9.77
C THR A 104 -2.85 1.82 9.10
N ASN A 105 -3.04 0.86 8.21
CA ASN A 105 -4.36 0.54 7.67
C ASN A 105 -5.18 -0.32 8.64
N ASN A 106 -6.51 -0.16 8.59
CA ASN A 106 -7.43 -0.98 9.36
C ASN A 106 -7.31 -2.46 9.00
N HIS A 107 -7.25 -2.79 7.71
CA HIS A 107 -7.18 -4.18 7.25
C HIS A 107 -5.92 -4.93 7.73
N VAL A 108 -4.83 -4.21 8.05
CA VAL A 108 -3.61 -4.80 8.61
C VAL A 108 -3.85 -5.35 10.03
N VAL A 109 -4.69 -4.68 10.81
CA VAL A 109 -4.91 -5.00 12.23
C VAL A 109 -6.32 -5.52 12.54
N GLU A 110 -7.24 -5.56 11.57
CA GLU A 110 -8.63 -5.94 11.80
C GLU A 110 -8.79 -7.36 12.35
N SER A 111 -7.94 -8.30 11.96
CA SER A 111 -7.94 -9.67 12.47
C SER A 111 -7.55 -9.76 13.96
N ALA A 112 -6.86 -8.76 14.51
CA ALA A 112 -6.55 -8.68 15.92
C ALA A 112 -7.71 -8.11 16.75
N SER A 113 -8.76 -7.59 16.11
CA SER A 113 -9.91 -7.01 16.78
C SER A 113 -11.00 -8.04 17.08
N GLY A 114 -11.73 -7.87 18.17
CA GLY A 114 -12.84 -8.76 18.57
C GLY A 114 -12.42 -9.93 19.45
N ALA A 115 -13.29 -10.94 19.55
CA ALA A 115 -13.12 -12.08 20.47
C ALA A 115 -11.94 -13.03 20.13
N GLY A 116 -11.23 -12.78 19.05
CA GLY A 116 -10.18 -13.66 18.52
C GLY A 116 -8.81 -13.54 19.21
N ASN A 117 -8.59 -12.56 20.09
CA ASN A 117 -7.31 -12.30 20.77
C ASN A 117 -6.08 -12.39 19.86
N GLY A 118 -6.15 -11.83 18.66
CA GLY A 118 -4.99 -11.74 17.77
C GLY A 118 -3.88 -10.91 18.42
N ALA A 119 -2.66 -11.43 18.41
CA ALA A 119 -1.49 -10.71 18.92
C ALA A 119 -0.91 -9.81 17.81
N ILE A 120 -0.69 -8.53 18.11
CA ILE A 120 0.01 -7.59 17.25
C ILE A 120 1.45 -7.48 17.72
N THR A 121 2.40 -7.75 16.84
CA THR A 121 3.83 -7.54 17.06
C THR A 121 4.32 -6.49 16.06
N VAL A 122 5.03 -5.51 16.57
CA VAL A 122 5.68 -4.46 15.77
C VAL A 122 7.19 -4.69 15.81
N THR A 123 7.83 -4.68 14.65
CA THR A 123 9.29 -4.81 14.52
C THR A 123 9.86 -3.55 13.87
N LEU A 124 10.86 -2.95 14.53
CA LEU A 124 11.58 -1.77 14.08
C LEU A 124 12.68 -2.16 13.07
N GLN A 125 13.25 -1.16 12.40
CA GLN A 125 14.33 -1.36 11.42
C GLN A 125 15.59 -2.03 12.02
N ASP A 126 15.87 -1.82 13.30
CA ASP A 126 17.00 -2.44 14.00
C ASP A 126 16.75 -3.88 14.48
N GLY A 127 15.56 -4.46 14.16
CA GLY A 127 15.14 -5.77 14.57
C GLY A 127 14.50 -5.83 15.97
N THR A 128 14.43 -4.72 16.69
CA THR A 128 13.73 -4.64 17.98
C THR A 128 12.25 -4.87 17.77
N SER A 129 11.65 -5.79 18.53
CA SER A 129 10.22 -6.12 18.44
C SER A 129 9.53 -5.91 19.78
N ALA A 130 8.29 -5.44 19.75
CA ALA A 130 7.42 -5.38 20.92
C ALA A 130 5.96 -5.61 20.54
N SER A 131 5.15 -5.98 21.54
CA SER A 131 3.70 -6.09 21.37
C SER A 131 3.06 -4.72 21.17
N ALA A 132 1.93 -4.71 20.50
CA ALA A 132 1.11 -3.51 20.36
C ALA A 132 -0.37 -3.79 20.63
N SER A 133 -1.10 -2.73 20.93
CA SER A 133 -2.54 -2.77 21.14
C SER A 133 -3.24 -1.76 20.23
N ILE A 134 -4.47 -2.06 19.83
CA ILE A 134 -5.29 -1.13 19.03
C ILE A 134 -5.77 0.00 19.93
N VAL A 135 -5.51 1.24 19.52
CA VAL A 135 -6.05 2.46 20.12
C VAL A 135 -7.44 2.76 19.57
N GLY A 136 -7.57 2.71 18.25
CA GLY A 136 -8.83 2.90 17.54
C GLY A 136 -8.70 2.54 16.07
N ARG A 137 -9.84 2.31 15.41
CA ARG A 137 -9.92 1.91 13.99
C ARG A 137 -11.08 2.61 13.28
N ASP A 138 -10.89 2.94 12.03
CA ASP A 138 -11.96 3.32 11.09
C ASP A 138 -11.92 2.38 9.87
N PRO A 139 -12.76 1.33 9.84
CA PRO A 139 -12.83 0.42 8.71
C PRO A 139 -13.25 1.09 7.40
N SER A 140 -14.01 2.16 7.47
CA SER A 140 -14.55 2.83 6.27
C SER A 140 -13.55 3.77 5.61
N ALA A 141 -12.56 4.28 6.35
CA ALA A 141 -11.43 5.04 5.82
C ALA A 141 -10.15 4.18 5.69
N ASP A 142 -10.22 2.91 6.09
CA ASP A 142 -9.08 1.97 6.16
C ASP A 142 -7.90 2.51 6.98
N ILE A 143 -8.18 3.18 8.11
CA ILE A 143 -7.18 3.76 9.02
C ILE A 143 -7.28 3.10 10.40
N ALA A 144 -6.13 2.84 11.01
CA ALA A 144 -6.02 2.40 12.40
C ALA A 144 -4.84 3.06 13.10
N VAL A 145 -5.00 3.27 14.39
CA VAL A 145 -3.93 3.69 15.31
C VAL A 145 -3.67 2.56 16.30
N ILE A 146 -2.41 2.19 16.44
CA ILE A 146 -1.95 1.21 17.42
C ILE A 146 -0.91 1.82 18.35
N LYS A 147 -0.74 1.24 19.53
CA LYS A 147 0.24 1.64 20.53
C LYS A 147 1.23 0.51 20.78
N MET A 148 2.49 0.70 20.40
CA MET A 148 3.59 -0.20 20.70
C MET A 148 4.01 -0.06 22.16
N ALA A 149 4.20 -1.17 22.85
CA ALA A 149 4.53 -1.19 24.27
C ALA A 149 5.97 -0.75 24.56
N ASN A 150 6.17 -0.11 25.71
CA ASN A 150 7.50 0.19 26.29
C ASN A 150 8.46 0.98 25.38
N GLN A 151 7.92 1.92 24.58
CA GLN A 151 8.72 2.79 23.72
C GLN A 151 8.82 4.20 24.27
N SER A 152 9.99 4.85 24.07
CA SER A 152 10.22 6.24 24.45
C SER A 152 11.16 6.99 23.49
N THR A 153 11.69 6.30 22.49
CA THR A 153 12.80 6.81 21.65
C THR A 153 12.55 6.65 20.15
N LEU A 154 11.34 6.29 19.74
CA LEU A 154 11.00 6.16 18.32
C LEU A 154 11.20 7.48 17.59
N ILE A 155 11.45 7.40 16.29
CA ILE A 155 11.64 8.56 15.41
C ILE A 155 10.32 8.81 14.67
N PRO A 156 9.54 9.86 15.05
CA PRO A 156 8.31 10.19 14.35
C PRO A 156 8.60 10.65 12.93
N ILE A 157 7.71 10.29 12.00
CA ILE A 157 7.78 10.78 10.64
C ILE A 157 7.43 12.27 10.58
N ALA A 158 8.05 12.99 9.65
CA ALA A 158 7.64 14.36 9.35
C ALA A 158 6.31 14.34 8.58
N ILE A 159 5.25 14.90 9.16
CA ILE A 159 3.95 15.03 8.49
C ILE A 159 4.04 16.14 7.45
N GLY A 160 3.58 15.86 6.23
CA GLY A 160 3.38 16.82 5.15
C GLY A 160 1.92 17.23 5.01
N SER A 161 1.50 17.54 3.80
CA SER A 161 0.11 17.82 3.45
C SER A 161 -0.24 17.20 2.11
N SER A 162 -1.45 16.74 1.97
CA SER A 162 -2.02 16.22 0.71
C SER A 162 -2.87 17.26 -0.04
N ALA A 163 -3.08 18.47 0.52
CA ALA A 163 -3.97 19.49 -0.06
C ALA A 163 -3.46 20.06 -1.41
N ASN A 164 -2.14 20.18 -1.58
CA ASN A 164 -1.53 20.84 -2.75
C ASN A 164 -0.65 19.89 -3.58
N LEU A 165 -1.05 18.63 -3.67
CA LEU A 165 -0.36 17.65 -4.50
C LEU A 165 -0.67 17.91 -5.99
N ALA A 166 0.30 17.56 -6.85
CA ALA A 166 0.16 17.71 -8.29
C ALA A 166 0.48 16.40 -9.00
N VAL A 167 -0.26 16.10 -10.07
CA VAL A 167 0.04 14.99 -10.98
C VAL A 167 1.42 15.22 -11.60
N GLY A 168 2.25 14.18 -11.64
CA GLY A 168 3.66 14.25 -12.06
C GLY A 168 4.64 14.56 -10.93
N GLN A 169 4.20 14.88 -9.73
CA GLN A 169 5.07 15.10 -8.57
C GLN A 169 5.75 13.79 -8.17
N ASN A 170 7.09 13.83 -8.00
CA ASN A 170 7.87 12.68 -7.53
C ASN A 170 7.51 12.28 -6.11
N VAL A 171 7.37 10.98 -5.88
CA VAL A 171 7.06 10.38 -4.58
C VAL A 171 7.90 9.14 -4.32
N VAL A 172 8.05 8.81 -3.05
CA VAL A 172 8.72 7.58 -2.59
C VAL A 172 7.75 6.84 -1.68
N ALA A 173 7.49 5.58 -2.01
CA ALA A 173 6.72 4.69 -1.15
C ALA A 173 7.68 3.83 -0.33
N VAL A 174 7.43 3.78 0.97
CA VAL A 174 8.23 3.04 1.94
C VAL A 174 7.33 2.10 2.72
N GLY A 175 7.75 0.85 2.82
CA GLY A 175 7.11 -0.18 3.64
C GLY A 175 8.17 -1.04 4.31
N SER A 176 7.74 -1.96 5.16
CA SER A 176 8.63 -2.91 5.87
C SER A 176 8.07 -4.33 5.81
N PRO A 177 7.91 -4.91 4.60
CA PRO A 177 7.45 -6.28 4.46
C PRO A 177 8.51 -7.27 4.97
N LEU A 178 8.07 -8.42 5.52
CA LEU A 178 8.90 -9.58 5.88
C LEU A 178 10.01 -9.32 6.92
N GLY A 179 9.93 -8.24 7.73
CA GLY A 179 10.95 -7.94 8.74
C GLY A 179 12.34 -7.64 8.18
N LEU A 180 12.46 -7.49 6.88
CA LEU A 180 13.68 -7.09 6.20
C LEU A 180 13.73 -5.56 6.17
N ALA A 181 14.94 -5.01 6.32
CA ALA A 181 15.26 -3.58 6.40
C ALA A 181 14.58 -2.72 5.31
N GLY A 182 13.28 -2.50 5.43
CA GLY A 182 12.47 -1.58 4.63
C GLY A 182 12.51 -1.79 3.11
N THR A 183 11.36 -1.75 2.47
CA THR A 183 11.23 -1.73 1.01
C THR A 183 10.96 -0.30 0.57
N VAL A 184 11.73 0.18 -0.39
CA VAL A 184 11.60 1.52 -0.96
C VAL A 184 11.33 1.40 -2.46
N THR A 185 10.25 2.02 -2.90
CA THR A 185 9.93 2.19 -4.32
C THR A 185 9.72 3.66 -4.62
N SER A 186 9.89 4.07 -5.86
CA SER A 186 9.72 5.45 -6.28
C SER A 186 8.87 5.55 -7.54
N GLY A 187 8.19 6.66 -7.68
CA GLY A 187 7.34 6.96 -8.82
C GLY A 187 6.86 8.40 -8.77
N ILE A 188 5.71 8.65 -9.37
CA ILE A 188 5.04 9.94 -9.39
C ILE A 188 3.60 9.81 -8.89
N ILE A 189 2.97 10.91 -8.58
CA ILE A 189 1.52 10.99 -8.47
C ILE A 189 0.94 10.87 -9.87
N SER A 190 0.23 9.77 -10.13
CA SER A 190 -0.38 9.49 -11.44
C SER A 190 -1.75 10.11 -11.58
N ALA A 191 -2.52 10.19 -10.48
CA ALA A 191 -3.82 10.86 -10.39
C ALA A 191 -4.15 11.21 -8.94
N LEU A 192 -5.06 12.14 -8.78
CA LEU A 192 -5.64 12.53 -7.49
C LEU A 192 -7.15 12.26 -7.50
N ASN A 193 -7.73 12.21 -6.31
CA ASN A 193 -9.17 12.07 -6.12
C ASN A 193 -9.74 10.81 -6.82
N ARG A 194 -9.02 9.69 -6.76
CA ARG A 194 -9.47 8.43 -7.35
C ARG A 194 -10.38 7.68 -6.38
N PRO A 195 -11.64 7.45 -6.75
CA PRO A 195 -12.50 6.58 -5.98
C PRO A 195 -11.99 5.14 -6.10
N VAL A 196 -11.66 4.52 -4.98
CA VAL A 196 -11.16 3.15 -4.93
C VAL A 196 -11.98 2.36 -3.93
N SER A 197 -12.63 1.30 -4.41
CA SER A 197 -13.36 0.39 -3.54
C SER A 197 -12.37 -0.57 -2.88
N THR A 198 -12.35 -0.58 -1.55
CA THR A 198 -11.62 -1.58 -0.78
C THR A 198 -12.57 -2.74 -0.49
N GLY A 199 -12.35 -3.88 -1.13
CA GLY A 199 -13.14 -5.09 -0.89
C GLY A 199 -12.76 -5.71 0.45
N GLY A 200 -13.50 -5.42 1.51
CA GLY A 200 -13.44 -6.18 2.76
C GLY A 200 -14.21 -7.49 2.61
N ALA A 201 -13.55 -8.57 2.19
CA ALA A 201 -14.19 -9.89 2.07
C ALA A 201 -14.73 -10.42 3.42
N ALA A 202 -14.23 -9.91 4.55
CA ALA A 202 -14.60 -10.37 5.88
C ALA A 202 -15.77 -9.60 6.51
N SER A 203 -16.02 -8.33 6.13
CA SER A 203 -17.03 -7.47 6.79
C SER A 203 -18.29 -7.25 5.98
N GLY A 204 -18.35 -7.67 4.72
CA GLY A 204 -19.51 -7.44 3.85
C GLY A 204 -19.77 -5.96 3.52
N GLN A 205 -18.89 -5.05 3.94
CA GLN A 205 -18.98 -3.63 3.66
C GLN A 205 -17.84 -3.23 2.71
N SER A 206 -18.18 -2.90 1.47
CA SER A 206 -17.25 -2.23 0.58
C SER A 206 -17.08 -0.77 1.04
N SER A 207 -15.86 -0.37 1.34
CA SER A 207 -15.53 1.02 1.59
C SER A 207 -15.00 1.66 0.31
N VAL A 208 -15.39 2.91 0.05
CA VAL A 208 -14.85 3.70 -1.06
C VAL A 208 -13.95 4.76 -0.45
N LEU A 209 -12.69 4.74 -0.85
CA LEU A 209 -11.67 5.71 -0.45
C LEU A 209 -11.48 6.77 -1.53
N ASP A 210 -11.14 7.96 -1.14
CA ASP A 210 -10.60 9.00 -2.02
C ASP A 210 -9.07 8.87 -2.02
N ALA A 211 -8.48 8.32 -3.08
CA ALA A 211 -7.09 7.91 -3.06
C ALA A 211 -6.18 8.77 -3.96
N ILE A 212 -4.93 8.92 -3.52
CA ILE A 212 -3.80 9.32 -4.36
C ILE A 212 -3.40 8.08 -5.16
N GLN A 213 -3.37 8.17 -6.49
CA GLN A 213 -2.83 7.12 -7.36
C GLN A 213 -1.36 7.41 -7.66
N THR A 214 -0.52 6.37 -7.58
CA THR A 214 0.92 6.43 -7.91
C THR A 214 1.33 5.22 -8.74
N ASP A 215 2.37 5.36 -9.55
CA ASP A 215 3.05 4.26 -10.25
C ASP A 215 4.21 3.67 -9.43
N ALA A 216 4.55 4.26 -8.28
CA ALA A 216 5.43 3.61 -7.31
C ALA A 216 4.84 2.23 -6.95
N ALA A 217 5.67 1.20 -6.99
CA ALA A 217 5.20 -0.17 -6.79
C ALA A 217 4.69 -0.37 -5.34
N ILE A 218 3.39 -0.52 -5.18
CA ILE A 218 2.72 -0.90 -3.94
C ILE A 218 2.34 -2.36 -4.04
N ASN A 219 2.88 -3.18 -3.13
CA ASN A 219 2.67 -4.62 -3.05
C ASN A 219 2.19 -4.99 -1.63
N PRO A 220 1.63 -6.20 -1.43
CA PRO A 220 1.36 -6.72 -0.10
C PRO A 220 2.57 -6.57 0.84
N GLY A 221 2.32 -6.12 2.08
CA GLY A 221 3.36 -5.75 3.03
C GLY A 221 3.69 -4.24 3.05
N ASN A 222 3.48 -3.49 1.96
CA ASN A 222 3.61 -2.03 1.97
C ASN A 222 2.38 -1.32 2.55
N SER A 223 1.23 -2.00 2.67
CA SER A 223 0.02 -1.44 3.28
C SER A 223 0.29 -0.91 4.68
N GLY A 224 -0.18 0.29 4.98
CA GLY A 224 0.06 1.01 6.23
C GLY A 224 1.41 1.74 6.29
N GLY A 225 2.27 1.56 5.30
CA GLY A 225 3.53 2.29 5.15
C GLY A 225 3.34 3.69 4.58
N ALA A 226 4.46 4.39 4.39
CA ALA A 226 4.47 5.80 4.04
C ALA A 226 4.53 6.01 2.51
N LEU A 227 3.70 6.92 1.98
CA LEU A 227 3.97 7.64 0.75
C LEU A 227 4.51 9.02 1.12
N VAL A 228 5.72 9.36 0.66
CA VAL A 228 6.37 10.62 1.02
C VAL A 228 6.76 11.44 -0.21
N ASN A 229 6.84 12.76 -0.03
CA ASN A 229 7.41 13.66 -1.02
C ASN A 229 8.96 13.63 -0.99
N MET A 230 9.61 14.34 -1.91
CA MET A 230 11.09 14.38 -2.01
C MET A 230 11.78 15.08 -0.83
N ASN A 231 11.04 15.71 0.08
CA ASN A 231 11.54 16.24 1.35
C ASN A 231 11.47 15.20 2.49
N GLY A 232 10.94 13.98 2.22
CA GLY A 232 10.70 12.93 3.21
C GLY A 232 9.59 13.28 4.18
N GLN A 233 8.56 14.01 3.71
CA GLN A 233 7.36 14.33 4.47
C GLN A 233 6.23 13.40 4.01
N LEU A 234 5.48 12.86 4.96
CA LEU A 234 4.35 11.97 4.74
C LEU A 234 3.22 12.70 4.02
N ILE A 235 2.78 12.21 2.88
CA ILE A 235 1.69 12.77 2.07
C ILE A 235 0.53 11.78 1.91
N GLY A 236 0.75 10.51 2.24
CA GLY A 236 -0.29 9.48 2.20
C GLY A 236 0.13 8.19 2.88
N ILE A 237 -0.85 7.33 3.16
CA ILE A 237 -0.67 5.98 3.71
C ILE A 237 -0.92 4.97 2.60
N ASN A 238 0.10 4.16 2.27
CA ASN A 238 0.01 3.16 1.21
C ASN A 238 -1.09 2.13 1.52
N SER A 239 -1.86 1.72 0.50
CA SER A 239 -2.87 0.66 0.61
C SER A 239 -2.79 -0.27 -0.59
N ALA A 240 -2.41 -1.54 -0.36
CA ALA A 240 -2.28 -2.55 -1.41
C ALA A 240 -3.59 -3.30 -1.72
N ILE A 241 -4.63 -3.14 -0.89
CA ILE A 241 -5.97 -3.75 -1.12
C ILE A 241 -6.75 -2.99 -2.19
N ALA A 242 -6.40 -1.72 -2.37
CA ALA A 242 -7.02 -0.87 -3.37
C ALA A 242 -6.60 -1.33 -4.77
N SER A 243 -7.29 -2.32 -5.31
CA SER A 243 -7.14 -2.77 -6.71
C SER A 243 -8.43 -2.51 -7.46
N LEU A 244 -8.31 -2.00 -8.69
CA LEU A 244 -9.45 -1.80 -9.59
C LEU A 244 -10.08 -3.15 -9.94
N GLY A 245 -11.01 -3.63 -9.11
CA GLY A 245 -12.10 -4.55 -9.47
C GLY A 245 -11.80 -5.85 -10.25
N THR A 246 -10.57 -6.27 -10.41
CA THR A 246 -10.25 -7.56 -11.04
C THR A 246 -10.15 -8.65 -9.98
N SER A 247 -11.29 -9.26 -9.66
CA SER A 247 -11.32 -10.55 -8.97
C SER A 247 -10.63 -11.59 -9.86
N SER A 248 -9.33 -11.78 -9.69
CA SER A 248 -8.65 -12.95 -10.21
C SER A 248 -9.08 -14.15 -9.38
N SER A 249 -9.94 -14.98 -9.97
CA SER A 249 -10.41 -16.27 -9.45
C SER A 249 -9.29 -17.35 -9.37
N SER A 250 -8.05 -16.96 -9.59
CA SER A 250 -6.87 -17.81 -9.41
C SER A 250 -6.00 -17.15 -8.33
N GLY A 251 -5.84 -17.81 -7.18
CA GLY A 251 -5.13 -17.36 -5.97
C GLY A 251 -3.64 -17.02 -6.14
N ALA A 252 -3.23 -16.45 -7.25
CA ALA A 252 -1.92 -15.86 -7.47
C ALA A 252 -1.99 -14.39 -7.04
N GLN A 253 -1.29 -14.01 -5.97
CA GLN A 253 -0.99 -12.63 -5.63
C GLN A 253 -0.22 -12.02 -6.79
N SER A 254 -0.89 -11.24 -7.64
CA SER A 254 -0.21 -10.51 -8.70
C SER A 254 0.50 -9.30 -8.08
N GLY A 255 1.78 -9.11 -8.41
CA GLY A 255 2.53 -7.93 -8.02
C GLY A 255 1.97 -6.64 -8.64
N SER A 256 2.50 -5.50 -8.23
CA SER A 256 2.10 -4.18 -8.74
C SER A 256 2.19 -4.13 -10.27
N ILE A 257 1.11 -3.70 -10.91
CA ILE A 257 1.01 -3.47 -12.36
C ILE A 257 1.21 -1.99 -12.72
N GLY A 258 1.86 -1.21 -11.84
CA GLY A 258 2.02 0.25 -12.02
C GLY A 258 0.81 1.06 -11.55
N LEU A 259 -0.08 0.44 -10.78
CA LEU A 259 -1.22 1.09 -10.13
C LEU A 259 -1.11 0.87 -8.62
N GLY A 260 -0.66 1.88 -7.92
CA GLY A 260 -0.62 1.93 -6.47
C GLY A 260 -1.56 3.01 -5.95
N PHE A 261 -2.03 2.86 -4.72
CA PHE A 261 -2.94 3.80 -4.08
C PHE A 261 -2.47 4.14 -2.68
N ALA A 262 -2.74 5.38 -2.27
CA ALA A 262 -2.48 5.82 -0.91
C ALA A 262 -3.62 6.72 -0.40
N ILE A 263 -3.95 6.59 0.88
CA ILE A 263 -4.93 7.43 1.57
C ILE A 263 -4.28 8.78 1.85
N PRO A 264 -4.89 9.93 1.45
CA PRO A 264 -4.32 11.25 1.67
C PRO A 264 -4.04 11.53 3.14
N ILE A 265 -2.88 12.13 3.44
CA ILE A 265 -2.45 12.32 4.84
C ILE A 265 -3.34 13.30 5.61
N ASP A 266 -3.89 14.34 4.97
CA ASP A 266 -4.74 15.30 5.67
C ASP A 266 -6.03 14.62 6.18
N GLN A 267 -6.59 13.69 5.40
CA GLN A 267 -7.70 12.84 5.83
C GLN A 267 -7.28 11.86 6.93
N ALA A 268 -6.16 11.14 6.74
CA ALA A 268 -5.65 10.18 7.72
C ALA A 268 -5.33 10.85 9.06
N ASN A 269 -4.70 12.05 9.04
CA ASN A 269 -4.33 12.80 10.24
C ASN A 269 -5.56 13.34 11.01
N ARG A 270 -6.64 13.73 10.32
CA ARG A 270 -7.89 14.07 11.00
C ARG A 270 -8.47 12.85 11.74
N ILE A 271 -8.50 11.70 11.07
CA ILE A 271 -9.04 10.46 11.63
C ILE A 271 -8.16 9.95 12.79
N ASP A 272 -6.83 9.97 12.65
CA ASP A 272 -5.92 9.50 13.69
C ASP A 272 -6.05 10.32 14.98
N GLN A 273 -6.21 11.65 14.88
CA GLN A 273 -6.44 12.53 16.03
C GLN A 273 -7.74 12.18 16.77
N GLU A 274 -8.83 11.89 16.04
CA GLU A 274 -10.08 11.43 16.64
C GLU A 274 -9.92 10.05 17.30
N LEU A 275 -9.25 9.10 16.64
CA LEU A 275 -8.98 7.77 17.18
C LEU A 275 -8.10 7.82 18.44
N ILE A 276 -7.08 8.68 18.48
CA ILE A 276 -6.20 8.85 19.64
C ILE A 276 -6.96 9.47 20.83
N THR A 277 -7.81 10.47 20.59
CA THR A 277 -8.47 11.23 21.64
C THR A 277 -9.77 10.62 22.11
N GLN A 278 -10.53 9.98 21.21
CA GLN A 278 -11.89 9.50 21.48
C GLN A 278 -12.05 7.99 21.30
N GLY A 279 -11.07 7.31 20.68
CA GLY A 279 -11.15 5.89 20.33
C GLY A 279 -12.11 5.57 19.17
N THR A 280 -12.75 6.57 18.61
CA THR A 280 -13.70 6.47 17.48
C THR A 280 -13.46 7.60 16.51
N ALA A 281 -13.80 7.39 15.24
CA ALA A 281 -13.73 8.40 14.21
C ALA A 281 -15.12 8.87 13.75
N THR A 282 -15.18 10.06 13.18
CA THR A 282 -16.38 10.59 12.55
C THR A 282 -16.19 10.72 11.05
N GLN A 283 -17.25 10.41 10.30
CA GLN A 283 -17.28 10.56 8.85
C GLN A 283 -18.31 11.55 8.41
N ALA A 284 -17.96 12.34 7.40
CA ALA A 284 -18.89 13.24 6.74
C ALA A 284 -19.90 12.44 5.89
N VAL A 285 -21.17 12.81 5.98
CA VAL A 285 -22.25 12.23 5.21
C VAL A 285 -23.15 13.29 4.61
N LEU A 286 -23.66 13.00 3.41
CA LEU A 286 -24.64 13.83 2.71
C LEU A 286 -26.09 13.45 3.10
N GLY A 287 -26.29 12.27 3.66
CA GLY A 287 -27.63 11.77 4.00
C GLY A 287 -28.44 11.33 2.78
N VAL A 288 -27.80 10.63 1.85
CA VAL A 288 -28.44 10.08 0.65
C VAL A 288 -28.10 8.59 0.47
N SER A 289 -28.96 7.86 -0.22
CA SER A 289 -28.64 6.58 -0.84
C SER A 289 -28.41 6.81 -2.33
N ILE A 290 -27.44 6.12 -2.90
CA ILE A 290 -27.04 6.25 -4.30
C ILE A 290 -27.50 4.98 -5.04
N THR A 291 -27.94 5.13 -6.30
CA THR A 291 -28.25 3.98 -7.15
C THR A 291 -26.94 3.25 -7.48
N ALA A 292 -26.85 1.96 -7.10
CA ALA A 292 -25.69 1.15 -7.40
C ALA A 292 -25.55 0.97 -8.93
N THR A 293 -24.38 1.28 -9.45
CA THR A 293 -24.01 0.91 -10.82
C THR A 293 -23.60 -0.56 -10.83
N PRO A 294 -24.24 -1.45 -11.62
CA PRO A 294 -23.81 -2.84 -11.68
C PRO A 294 -22.34 -2.95 -12.07
N ALA A 295 -21.60 -3.84 -11.40
CA ALA A 295 -20.21 -4.08 -11.72
C ALA A 295 -20.02 -4.46 -13.19
N GLY A 296 -19.17 -3.72 -13.92
CA GLY A 296 -18.92 -3.94 -15.35
C GLY A 296 -19.88 -3.24 -16.30
N ALA A 297 -20.91 -2.54 -15.81
CA ALA A 297 -21.74 -1.69 -16.66
C ALA A 297 -20.97 -0.39 -16.97
N LEU A 298 -20.87 -0.05 -18.26
CA LEU A 298 -20.44 1.29 -18.65
C LEU A 298 -21.54 2.25 -18.18
N SER A 299 -21.22 3.10 -17.19
CA SER A 299 -22.14 4.13 -16.74
C SER A 299 -22.43 5.08 -17.91
N THR A 300 -23.67 5.08 -18.38
CA THR A 300 -24.15 6.03 -19.39
C THR A 300 -24.57 7.36 -18.75
N SER A 301 -24.65 7.41 -17.42
CA SER A 301 -24.97 8.62 -16.67
C SER A 301 -23.71 9.38 -16.31
N THR A 302 -23.67 10.65 -16.63
CA THR A 302 -22.61 11.59 -16.21
C THR A 302 -22.97 12.16 -14.85
N GLY A 303 -22.90 11.34 -13.77
CA GLY A 303 -23.19 11.79 -12.42
C GLY A 303 -23.66 10.69 -11.48
N ALA A 304 -23.75 11.00 -10.20
CA ALA A 304 -24.27 10.11 -9.15
C ALA A 304 -25.79 10.29 -9.00
N ILE A 305 -26.56 9.25 -9.28
CA ILE A 305 -28.01 9.26 -9.17
C ILE A 305 -28.42 9.03 -7.71
N ILE A 306 -29.19 9.95 -7.13
CA ILE A 306 -29.73 9.87 -5.78
C ILE A 306 -30.96 8.97 -5.78
N ALA A 307 -30.87 7.81 -5.15
CA ALA A 307 -31.98 6.86 -5.02
C ALA A 307 -32.96 7.27 -3.92
N ALA A 308 -32.46 7.76 -2.80
CA ALA A 308 -33.26 8.25 -1.66
C ALA A 308 -32.51 9.31 -0.86
N VAL A 309 -33.28 10.15 -0.18
CA VAL A 309 -32.78 11.21 0.70
C VAL A 309 -33.27 10.95 2.12
N SER A 310 -32.36 11.01 3.10
CA SER A 310 -32.70 10.86 4.52
C SER A 310 -33.44 12.08 5.04
N PRO A 311 -34.66 11.95 5.60
CA PRO A 311 -35.41 13.08 6.13
C PRO A 311 -34.62 13.84 7.22
N GLY A 312 -34.57 15.17 7.14
CA GLY A 312 -33.81 16.03 8.04
C GLY A 312 -32.29 15.99 7.85
N GLY A 313 -31.78 15.20 6.90
CA GLY A 313 -30.36 15.13 6.56
C GLY A 313 -29.86 16.36 5.80
N PRO A 314 -28.53 16.44 5.54
CA PRO A 314 -27.92 17.56 4.80
C PRO A 314 -28.54 17.77 3.41
N ALA A 315 -28.70 16.70 2.63
CA ALA A 315 -29.30 16.77 1.30
C ALA A 315 -30.75 17.23 1.31
N ASP A 316 -31.55 16.75 2.27
CA ASP A 316 -32.97 17.15 2.43
C ASP A 316 -33.07 18.65 2.75
N LYS A 317 -32.26 19.14 3.68
CA LYS A 317 -32.19 20.57 4.04
C LYS A 317 -31.76 21.46 2.87
N ALA A 318 -30.97 20.92 1.94
CA ALA A 318 -30.52 21.61 0.75
C ALA A 318 -31.52 21.49 -0.43
N GLY A 319 -32.66 20.79 -0.24
CA GLY A 319 -33.69 20.63 -1.26
C GLY A 319 -33.36 19.61 -2.34
N ILE A 320 -32.38 18.73 -2.12
CA ILE A 320 -32.05 17.63 -3.05
C ILE A 320 -33.11 16.54 -2.90
N THR A 321 -33.62 16.04 -4.01
CA THR A 321 -34.70 15.02 -4.03
C THR A 321 -34.22 13.71 -4.67
N ALA A 322 -34.94 12.62 -4.41
CA ALA A 322 -34.71 11.37 -5.12
C ALA A 322 -34.90 11.56 -6.63
N GLY A 323 -34.07 10.90 -7.44
CA GLY A 323 -34.00 11.07 -8.88
C GLY A 323 -33.08 12.20 -9.36
N SER A 324 -32.61 13.06 -8.47
CA SER A 324 -31.58 14.06 -8.82
C SER A 324 -30.24 13.40 -9.13
N VAL A 325 -29.44 14.04 -9.98
CA VAL A 325 -28.11 13.60 -10.36
C VAL A 325 -27.06 14.61 -9.90
N VAL A 326 -26.14 14.21 -9.02
CA VAL A 326 -25.01 15.05 -8.62
C VAL A 326 -23.91 14.91 -9.65
N THR A 327 -23.53 16.02 -10.29
CA THR A 327 -22.52 16.06 -11.36
C THR A 327 -21.19 16.67 -10.91
N ARG A 328 -21.18 17.50 -9.83
CA ARG A 328 -19.98 18.09 -9.24
C ARG A 328 -20.10 18.22 -7.73
N VAL A 329 -18.97 18.11 -7.06
CA VAL A 329 -18.74 18.51 -5.66
C VAL A 329 -17.59 19.51 -5.69
N ASP A 330 -17.86 20.75 -5.32
CA ASP A 330 -16.94 21.89 -5.49
C ASP A 330 -16.41 21.92 -6.95
N ASP A 331 -15.09 21.89 -7.12
CA ASP A 331 -14.47 21.85 -8.46
C ASP A 331 -14.31 20.45 -9.05
N ARG A 332 -14.66 19.41 -8.29
CA ARG A 332 -14.51 18.00 -8.69
C ARG A 332 -15.70 17.52 -9.52
N VAL A 333 -15.43 16.97 -10.71
CA VAL A 333 -16.45 16.28 -11.52
C VAL A 333 -16.79 14.94 -10.89
N ILE A 334 -18.07 14.61 -10.83
CA ILE A 334 -18.61 13.36 -10.28
C ILE A 334 -19.19 12.52 -11.43
N PRO A 335 -18.45 11.53 -11.93
CA PRO A 335 -18.93 10.67 -13.02
C PRO A 335 -19.90 9.58 -12.56
N ASP A 336 -19.82 9.15 -11.30
CA ASP A 336 -20.58 8.00 -10.76
C ASP A 336 -20.80 8.11 -9.23
N GLY A 337 -21.49 7.12 -8.67
CA GLY A 337 -21.81 7.05 -7.25
C GLY A 337 -20.58 6.90 -6.35
N ASP A 338 -19.62 6.08 -6.72
CA ASP A 338 -18.40 5.86 -5.94
C ASP A 338 -17.59 7.16 -5.85
N SER A 339 -17.53 7.92 -6.94
CA SER A 339 -16.91 9.24 -6.97
C SER A 339 -17.58 10.23 -6.01
N LEU A 340 -18.91 10.18 -5.88
CA LEU A 340 -19.63 11.00 -4.91
C LEU A 340 -19.31 10.58 -3.47
N VAL A 341 -19.33 9.27 -3.18
CA VAL A 341 -18.98 8.75 -1.84
C VAL A 341 -17.57 9.16 -1.46
N ALA A 342 -16.60 8.97 -2.36
CA ALA A 342 -15.20 9.38 -2.14
C ALA A 342 -15.10 10.88 -1.87
N ALA A 343 -15.74 11.72 -2.70
CA ALA A 343 -15.72 13.16 -2.54
C ALA A 343 -16.31 13.62 -1.19
N ILE A 344 -17.45 13.06 -0.77
CA ILE A 344 -18.04 13.42 0.53
C ILE A 344 -17.16 12.98 1.69
N ARG A 345 -16.57 11.79 1.63
CA ARG A 345 -15.71 11.26 2.71
C ARG A 345 -14.35 11.94 2.83
N SER A 346 -13.87 12.62 1.80
CA SER A 346 -12.64 13.42 1.88
C SER A 346 -12.78 14.68 2.71
N HIS A 347 -14.02 15.17 2.90
CA HIS A 347 -14.34 16.33 3.74
C HIS A 347 -14.46 15.98 5.23
N ALA A 348 -14.37 17.00 6.08
CA ALA A 348 -14.65 16.85 7.50
C ALA A 348 -16.16 17.04 7.79
N PRO A 349 -16.68 16.39 8.85
CA PRO A 349 -17.99 16.76 9.37
C PRO A 349 -18.10 18.23 9.68
N GLY A 350 -19.19 18.89 9.23
CA GLY A 350 -19.40 20.31 9.39
C GLY A 350 -18.90 21.17 8.23
N ASP A 351 -18.12 20.63 7.31
CA ASP A 351 -17.72 21.35 6.11
C ASP A 351 -18.94 21.70 5.25
N THR A 352 -18.91 22.89 4.65
CA THR A 352 -19.92 23.33 3.68
C THR A 352 -19.33 23.20 2.29
N ILE A 353 -19.97 22.38 1.47
CA ILE A 353 -19.57 22.07 0.09
C ILE A 353 -20.60 22.60 -0.90
N SER A 354 -20.16 22.81 -2.13
CA SER A 354 -20.99 23.22 -3.26
C SER A 354 -21.33 22.00 -4.14
N LEU A 355 -22.61 21.65 -4.26
CA LEU A 355 -23.05 20.57 -5.13
C LEU A 355 -23.71 21.13 -6.39
N THR A 356 -23.25 20.70 -7.56
CA THR A 356 -23.99 20.91 -8.81
C THR A 356 -24.91 19.71 -9.04
N VAL A 357 -26.21 19.99 -9.02
CA VAL A 357 -27.25 18.98 -9.08
C VAL A 357 -28.11 19.22 -10.30
N GLN A 358 -28.39 18.14 -11.05
CA GLN A 358 -29.40 18.12 -12.09
C GLN A 358 -30.67 17.50 -11.51
N ASP A 359 -31.78 18.21 -11.56
CA ASP A 359 -33.07 17.72 -11.08
C ASP A 359 -33.72 16.73 -12.08
N SER A 360 -34.83 16.11 -11.69
CA SER A 360 -35.55 15.15 -12.51
C SER A 360 -36.20 15.77 -13.79
N THR A 361 -36.22 17.11 -13.88
CA THR A 361 -36.72 17.84 -15.07
C THR A 361 -35.59 18.24 -16.02
N GLY A 362 -34.34 17.96 -15.67
CA GLY A 362 -33.14 18.33 -16.43
C GLY A 362 -32.58 19.71 -16.10
N GLY A 363 -33.19 20.43 -15.17
CA GLY A 363 -32.67 21.72 -14.67
C GLY A 363 -31.40 21.53 -13.84
N THR A 364 -30.36 22.32 -14.11
CA THR A 364 -29.10 22.25 -13.36
C THR A 364 -28.99 23.46 -12.44
N HIS A 365 -28.71 23.24 -11.16
CA HIS A 365 -28.51 24.28 -10.16
C HIS A 365 -27.42 23.90 -9.17
N THR A 366 -26.91 24.88 -8.46
CA THR A 366 -25.88 24.69 -7.43
C THR A 366 -26.47 24.97 -6.06
N VAL A 367 -26.25 24.03 -5.12
CA VAL A 367 -26.67 24.15 -3.73
C VAL A 367 -25.50 24.04 -2.78
N GLN A 368 -25.56 24.82 -1.69
CA GLN A 368 -24.59 24.69 -0.59
C GLN A 368 -25.13 23.70 0.43
N VAL A 369 -24.28 22.76 0.84
CA VAL A 369 -24.64 21.70 1.78
C VAL A 369 -23.63 21.63 2.89
N THR A 370 -24.06 21.76 4.15
CA THR A 370 -23.22 21.51 5.31
C THR A 370 -23.31 20.03 5.69
N LEU A 371 -22.20 19.32 5.60
CA LEU A 371 -22.12 17.87 5.86
C LEU A 371 -22.35 17.54 7.33
N GLN A 372 -23.04 16.44 7.60
CA GLN A 372 -23.25 15.91 8.95
C GLN A 372 -22.18 14.87 9.27
N GLY A 373 -21.80 14.76 10.57
CA GLY A 373 -20.94 13.69 11.07
C GLY A 373 -21.73 12.46 11.51
N ILE A 374 -21.25 11.29 11.17
CA ILE A 374 -21.68 10.03 11.79
C ILE A 374 -20.49 9.38 12.47
N THR A 375 -20.68 8.87 13.70
CA THR A 375 -19.61 8.14 14.40
C THR A 375 -19.46 6.74 13.84
N VAL A 376 -18.26 6.39 13.41
CA VAL A 376 -17.88 5.04 12.99
C VAL A 376 -17.56 4.23 14.22
N LYS A 377 -18.41 3.25 14.55
CA LYS A 377 -18.14 2.29 15.62
C LYS A 377 -17.32 1.13 15.05
N ALA A 378 -16.02 1.21 15.18
CA ALA A 378 -15.20 0.02 15.04
C ALA A 378 -15.12 -0.67 16.40
N GLY A 379 -15.49 -1.94 16.49
CA GLY A 379 -15.25 -2.73 17.72
C GLY A 379 -13.75 -2.66 18.08
N LYS A 380 -13.48 -2.53 19.38
CA LYS A 380 -12.12 -2.63 19.94
C LYS A 380 -11.59 -4.04 19.74
#